data_24db95bccf88ab513cdf7846b0ccac23
#
_entry.id   24db95bccf88ab513cdf7846b0ccac23
#
_cell.length_a   1.000
_cell.length_b   1.000
_cell.length_c   1.000
_cell.angle_alpha   90.00
_cell.angle_beta   90.00
_cell.angle_gamma   90.00
#
_symmetry.space_group_name_H-M   'P 1'
#
loop_
_entity.id
_entity.type
_entity.pdbx_description
1 polymer ?
#
loop_
_entity_poly.entity_id
_entity_poly.type
_entity_poly.pdbx_seq_one_letter_code
_entity_poly.pdbx_strand_id
1 'polypeptide(L)'
;MRVLLIEDDEQTARSIELMLKGAGFNIFTTDLGEEGVDLGKVYEYDLIILDLGLPDISGYEVLKQLRLSRVNTPVLILSANPDIEAKVKTLGYGADDYLTKPFNK
;
A
#
# COMPACT_ATOMS: atom_id res chain seq x y z
N MET A 1 12.80 1.13 10.51
CA MET A 1 12.13 0.68 9.28
C MET A 1 11.24 1.79 8.74
N ARG A 2 11.31 2.03 7.47
CA ARG A 2 10.55 3.10 6.79
C ARG A 2 9.41 2.47 5.99
N VAL A 3 8.18 2.97 6.22
CA VAL A 3 6.97 2.44 5.58
C VAL A 3 6.28 3.57 4.83
N LEU A 4 5.94 3.32 3.57
CA LEU A 4 5.10 4.21 2.77
C LEU A 4 3.68 3.68 2.81
N LEU A 5 2.74 4.52 3.26
CA LEU A 5 1.32 4.17 3.31
C LEU A 5 0.57 4.99 2.27
N ILE A 6 -0.07 4.31 1.33
CA ILE A 6 -0.88 4.93 0.28
C ILE A 6 -2.33 4.58 0.54
N GLU A 7 -3.05 5.50 1.19
CA GLU A 7 -4.41 5.28 1.68
C GLU A 7 -5.17 6.60 1.76
N ASP A 8 -6.34 6.67 1.14
CA ASP A 8 -7.14 7.90 1.11
C ASP A 8 -8.14 8.02 2.26
N ASP A 9 -8.49 6.94 2.93
CA ASP A 9 -9.37 7.00 4.09
C ASP A 9 -8.60 7.44 5.33
N GLU A 10 -8.95 8.63 5.85
CA GLU A 10 -8.24 9.22 6.98
C GLU A 10 -8.25 8.35 8.23
N GLN A 11 -9.38 7.72 8.54
CA GLN A 11 -9.49 6.89 9.75
C GLN A 11 -8.62 5.65 9.63
N THR A 12 -8.63 5.00 8.48
CA THR A 12 -7.79 3.82 8.23
C THR A 12 -6.32 4.20 8.29
N ALA A 13 -5.94 5.29 7.62
CA ALA A 13 -4.56 5.75 7.61
C ALA A 13 -4.07 6.07 9.02
N ARG A 14 -4.89 6.80 9.81
CA ARG A 14 -4.54 7.15 11.18
C ARG A 14 -4.37 5.91 12.06
N SER A 15 -5.26 4.94 11.93
CA SER A 15 -5.17 3.69 12.71
C SER A 15 -3.87 2.95 12.42
N ILE A 16 -3.50 2.85 11.14
CA ILE A 16 -2.27 2.20 10.72
C ILE A 16 -1.06 2.98 11.22
N GLU A 17 -1.08 4.31 11.08
CA GLU A 17 0.01 5.16 11.55
C GLU A 17 0.28 4.98 13.04
N LEU A 18 -0.79 5.02 13.85
CA LEU A 18 -0.66 4.87 15.30
C LEU A 18 -0.10 3.50 15.67
N MET A 19 -0.60 2.46 15.03
CA MET A 19 -0.14 1.10 15.29
C MET A 19 1.33 0.92 14.95
N LEU A 20 1.76 1.40 13.79
CA LEU A 20 3.13 1.21 13.33
C LEU A 20 4.11 2.13 14.05
N LYS A 21 3.72 3.37 14.35
CA LYS A 21 4.55 4.25 15.17
C LYS A 21 4.76 3.68 16.55
N GLY A 22 3.72 3.08 17.14
CA GLY A 22 3.83 2.41 18.42
C GLY A 22 4.81 1.25 18.40
N ALA A 23 5.01 0.64 17.25
CA ALA A 23 5.98 -0.44 17.06
C ALA A 23 7.37 0.06 16.64
N GLY A 24 7.57 1.38 16.55
CA GLY A 24 8.88 1.95 16.25
C GLY A 24 9.15 2.23 14.77
N PHE A 25 8.15 2.13 13.90
CA PHE A 25 8.33 2.37 12.47
C PHE A 25 8.17 3.85 12.13
N ASN A 26 8.87 4.30 11.09
CA ASN A 26 8.71 5.63 10.51
C ASN A 26 7.72 5.52 9.35
N ILE A 27 6.61 6.26 9.44
CA ILE A 27 5.52 6.19 8.47
C ILE A 27 5.45 7.47 7.65
N PHE A 28 5.32 7.30 6.34
CA PHE A 28 5.09 8.39 5.39
C PHE A 28 3.79 8.06 4.66
N THR A 29 2.82 8.97 4.73
CA THR A 29 1.47 8.71 4.21
C THR A 29 1.14 9.65 3.06
N THR A 30 0.52 9.11 2.01
CA THR A 30 -0.11 9.91 0.97
C THR A 30 -1.50 9.36 0.67
N ASP A 31 -2.39 10.24 0.22
CA ASP A 31 -3.75 9.85 -0.16
C ASP A 31 -3.91 9.70 -1.68
N LEU A 32 -2.85 9.92 -2.45
CA LEU A 32 -2.88 9.85 -3.91
C LEU A 32 -1.96 8.74 -4.43
N GLY A 33 -2.49 7.95 -5.36
CA GLY A 33 -1.74 6.86 -5.96
C GLY A 33 -0.55 7.35 -6.79
N GLU A 34 -0.73 8.42 -7.56
CA GLU A 34 0.36 8.97 -8.37
C GLU A 34 1.49 9.48 -7.50
N GLU A 35 1.18 10.18 -6.41
CA GLU A 35 2.19 10.61 -5.47
C GLU A 35 2.90 9.42 -4.83
N GLY A 36 2.12 8.37 -4.51
CA GLY A 36 2.69 7.14 -3.97
C GLY A 36 3.70 6.48 -4.89
N VAL A 37 3.41 6.46 -6.19
CA VAL A 37 4.37 5.96 -7.19
C VAL A 37 5.64 6.79 -7.17
N ASP A 38 5.51 8.11 -7.20
CA ASP A 38 6.65 9.01 -7.23
C ASP A 38 7.52 8.84 -5.97
N LEU A 39 6.89 8.79 -4.80
CA LEU A 39 7.60 8.60 -3.54
C LEU A 39 8.31 7.25 -3.51
N GLY A 40 7.64 6.19 -3.96
CA GLY A 40 8.21 4.86 -3.98
C GLY A 40 9.40 4.71 -4.91
N LYS A 41 9.44 5.52 -5.98
CA LYS A 41 10.54 5.52 -6.92
C LYS A 41 11.74 6.32 -6.43
N VAL A 42 11.49 7.41 -5.70
CA VAL A 42 12.53 8.36 -5.29
C VAL A 42 13.21 7.94 -3.98
N TYR A 43 12.42 7.45 -3.03
CA TYR A 43 12.92 7.12 -1.71
C TYR A 43 12.93 5.61 -1.50
N GLU A 44 13.85 5.14 -0.64
CA GLU A 44 13.89 3.74 -0.27
C GLU A 44 13.00 3.49 0.94
N TYR A 45 12.04 2.60 0.77
CA TYR A 45 11.17 2.14 1.84
C TYR A 45 11.39 0.65 2.08
N ASP A 46 11.14 0.21 3.30
CA ASP A 46 11.23 -1.21 3.65
C ASP A 46 9.93 -1.94 3.36
N LEU A 47 8.82 -1.20 3.32
CA LEU A 47 7.50 -1.75 3.04
C LEU A 47 6.62 -0.65 2.45
N ILE A 48 5.78 -1.01 1.50
CA ILE A 48 4.72 -0.15 0.98
C ILE A 48 3.38 -0.80 1.31
N ILE A 49 2.50 -0.07 1.99
CA ILE A 49 1.13 -0.50 2.25
C ILE A 49 0.24 0.29 1.30
N LEU A 50 -0.52 -0.42 0.49
CA LEU A 50 -1.24 0.16 -0.65
C LEU A 50 -2.71 -0.22 -0.62
N ASP A 51 -3.59 0.79 -0.59
CA ASP A 51 -5.01 0.60 -0.76
C ASP A 51 -5.34 0.50 -2.26
N LEU A 52 -6.27 -0.38 -2.62
CA LEU A 52 -6.68 -0.53 -4.01
C LEU A 52 -7.67 0.53 -4.47
N GLY A 53 -8.48 1.08 -3.55
CA GLY A 53 -9.53 2.03 -3.88
C GLY A 53 -9.10 3.49 -3.76
N LEU A 54 -8.09 3.93 -4.49
CA LEU A 54 -7.60 5.30 -4.44
C LEU A 54 -8.39 6.23 -5.36
N PRO A 55 -8.40 7.55 -5.09
CA PRO A 55 -9.24 8.49 -5.85
C PRO A 55 -8.70 8.86 -7.23
N ASP A 56 -7.39 8.84 -7.45
CA ASP A 56 -6.80 9.27 -8.72
C ASP A 56 -6.54 8.10 -9.68
N ILE A 57 -5.74 7.13 -9.26
CA ILE A 57 -5.49 5.91 -10.03
C ILE A 57 -5.73 4.71 -9.12
N SER A 58 -6.07 3.56 -9.71
CA SER A 58 -6.31 2.37 -8.89
C SER A 58 -5.02 1.89 -8.25
N GLY A 59 -5.15 1.19 -7.11
CA GLY A 59 -3.99 0.56 -6.49
C GLY A 59 -3.31 -0.46 -7.38
N TYR A 60 -4.06 -1.13 -8.27
CA TYR A 60 -3.46 -2.02 -9.26
C TYR A 60 -2.50 -1.27 -10.18
N GLU A 61 -2.89 -0.08 -10.60
CA GLU A 61 -2.04 0.74 -11.47
C GLU A 61 -0.79 1.22 -10.73
N VAL A 62 -0.94 1.61 -9.45
CA VAL A 62 0.19 1.97 -8.60
C VAL A 62 1.20 0.83 -8.52
N LEU A 63 0.71 -0.37 -8.21
CA LEU A 63 1.55 -1.56 -8.09
C LEU A 63 2.27 -1.85 -9.41
N LYS A 64 1.52 -1.79 -10.52
CA LYS A 64 2.06 -2.04 -11.85
C LYS A 64 3.18 -1.05 -12.18
N GLN A 65 2.94 0.25 -11.94
CA GLN A 65 3.94 1.27 -12.23
C GLN A 65 5.19 1.11 -11.38
N LEU A 66 5.04 0.76 -10.11
CA LEU A 66 6.18 0.52 -9.23
C LEU A 66 7.04 -0.63 -9.76
N ARG A 67 6.40 -1.75 -10.13
CA ARG A 67 7.13 -2.92 -10.63
C ARG A 67 7.78 -2.67 -11.99
N LEU A 68 7.10 -1.93 -12.88
CA LEU A 68 7.67 -1.54 -14.16
C LEU A 68 8.89 -0.62 -13.99
N SER A 69 8.89 0.18 -12.94
CA SER A 69 10.03 1.06 -12.61
C SER A 69 11.13 0.33 -11.82
N ARG A 70 11.01 -0.99 -11.68
CA ARG A 70 11.98 -1.84 -10.98
C ARG A 70 12.09 -1.52 -9.48
N VAL A 71 11.02 -1.03 -8.90
CA VAL A 71 10.92 -0.90 -7.45
C VAL A 71 10.54 -2.27 -6.89
N ASN A 72 11.42 -2.86 -6.12
CA ASN A 72 11.25 -4.22 -5.58
C ASN A 72 10.84 -4.22 -4.11
N THR A 73 10.53 -3.08 -3.55
CA THR A 73 10.06 -2.95 -2.17
C THR A 73 8.85 -3.86 -1.96
N PRO A 74 8.78 -4.62 -0.86
CA PRO A 74 7.61 -5.42 -0.56
C PRO A 74 6.34 -4.57 -0.48
N VAL A 75 5.25 -5.05 -1.07
CA VAL A 75 3.97 -4.34 -1.09
C VAL A 75 2.90 -5.19 -0.44
N LEU A 76 2.27 -4.62 0.59
CA LEU A 76 1.11 -5.20 1.26
C LEU A 76 -0.13 -4.47 0.78
N ILE A 77 -1.06 -5.20 0.20
CA ILE A 77 -2.31 -4.63 -0.31
C ILE A 77 -3.37 -4.63 0.78
N LEU A 78 -4.09 -3.51 0.90
CA LEU A 78 -5.30 -3.41 1.71
C LEU A 78 -6.49 -3.24 0.78
N SER A 79 -7.56 -4.00 1.01
CA SER A 79 -8.76 -3.88 0.18
C SER A 79 -10.01 -4.27 0.96
N ALA A 80 -11.13 -3.63 0.64
CA ALA A 80 -12.43 -4.01 1.19
C ALA A 80 -12.97 -5.27 0.51
N ASN A 81 -12.36 -5.73 -0.57
CA ASN A 81 -12.84 -6.87 -1.35
C ASN A 81 -12.24 -8.18 -0.81
N PRO A 82 -13.06 -9.08 -0.23
CA PRO A 82 -12.57 -10.37 0.29
C PRO A 82 -12.43 -11.45 -0.78
N ASP A 83 -12.68 -11.15 -2.05
CA ASP A 83 -12.70 -12.12 -3.13
C ASP A 83 -11.31 -12.73 -3.35
N ILE A 84 -11.25 -14.05 -3.37
CA ILE A 84 -10.02 -14.80 -3.60
C ILE A 84 -9.45 -14.50 -5.00
N GLU A 85 -10.32 -14.33 -5.99
CA GLU A 85 -9.87 -14.00 -7.34
C GLU A 85 -9.14 -12.66 -7.38
N ALA A 86 -9.68 -11.65 -6.69
CA ALA A 86 -9.02 -10.35 -6.59
C ALA A 86 -7.67 -10.46 -5.87
N LYS A 87 -7.61 -11.27 -4.83
CA LYS A 87 -6.38 -11.52 -4.10
C LYS A 87 -5.31 -12.16 -4.99
N VAL A 88 -5.68 -13.22 -5.70
CA VAL A 88 -4.76 -13.92 -6.61
C VAL A 88 -4.28 -12.99 -7.71
N LYS A 89 -5.20 -12.20 -8.29
CA LYS A 89 -4.87 -11.24 -9.34
C LYS A 89 -3.85 -10.22 -8.85
N THR A 90 -4.07 -9.68 -7.65
CA THR A 90 -3.17 -8.67 -7.08
C THR A 90 -1.78 -9.23 -6.82
N LEU A 91 -1.71 -10.44 -6.26
CA LEU A 91 -0.43 -11.11 -6.04
C LEU A 91 0.27 -11.40 -7.37
N GLY A 92 -0.50 -11.72 -8.42
CA GLY A 92 0.02 -11.92 -9.76
C GLY A 92 0.62 -10.67 -10.38
N TYR A 93 0.20 -9.47 -9.94
CA TYR A 93 0.77 -8.20 -10.38
C TYR A 93 2.04 -7.81 -9.60
N GLY A 94 2.45 -8.61 -8.63
CA GLY A 94 3.69 -8.39 -7.92
C GLY A 94 3.55 -7.93 -6.46
N ALA A 95 2.35 -8.00 -5.88
CA ALA A 95 2.17 -7.77 -4.46
C ALA A 95 2.71 -8.96 -3.67
N ASP A 96 3.18 -8.70 -2.46
CA ASP A 96 3.72 -9.74 -1.59
C ASP A 96 2.68 -10.32 -0.66
N ASP A 97 1.65 -9.54 -0.31
CA ASP A 97 0.58 -10.01 0.55
C ASP A 97 -0.66 -9.14 0.37
N TYR A 98 -1.77 -9.57 0.96
CA TYR A 98 -3.08 -8.96 0.77
C TYR A 98 -3.89 -9.10 2.07
N LEU A 99 -4.38 -7.98 2.60
CA LEU A 99 -5.26 -7.97 3.77
C LEU A 99 -6.60 -7.36 3.41
N THR A 100 -7.67 -7.98 3.91
CA THR A 100 -9.04 -7.48 3.71
C THR A 100 -9.40 -6.54 4.85
N LYS A 101 -10.01 -5.41 4.53
CA LYS A 101 -10.55 -4.46 5.50
C LYS A 101 -11.92 -4.93 5.99
N PRO A 102 -12.30 -4.67 7.25
CA PRO A 102 -11.42 -4.22 8.32
C PRO A 102 -10.49 -5.34 8.75
N PHE A 103 -9.28 -5.00 9.14
CA PHE A 103 -8.33 -6.00 9.60
C PHE A 103 -8.20 -5.93 11.11
N ASN A 104 -7.96 -7.10 11.72
CA ASN A 104 -7.73 -7.20 13.16
C ASN A 104 -6.23 -7.24 13.43
N LYS A 105 -5.87 -6.64 14.56
CA LYS A 105 -4.49 -6.65 15.01
C LYS A 105 -4.06 -8.01 15.46
#